data_ad160a44a9f4ab229181fb0e40a4a3f5
#
_entry.id   ad160a44a9f4ab229181fb0e40a4a3f5
#
_cell.length_a   1.000
_cell.length_b   1.000
_cell.length_c   1.000
_cell.angle_alpha   90.00
_cell.angle_beta   90.00
_cell.angle_gamma   90.00
#
_symmetry.space_group_name_H-M   'P 1'
#
loop_
_entity.id
_entity.type
_entity.pdbx_description
1 polymer ?
#
loop_
_entity_poly.entity_id
_entity_poly.type
_entity_poly.pdbx_seq_one_letter_code
_entity_poly.pdbx_strand_id
1 'polypeptide(L)'
;MVLDIVIMAAGKGTRMKSARPKVLHALAGRPLLQHVLEMGAALGAHRLITITGHGAELVETTMRANLPEAPLAFVRQEPQLGTGHAVQQAVPVLGDSGTTLILNGDVPLVRAETARALAAACGGEKLALLTVDLLDPSGYGRIVRNGEAVQAIVEHKDATPEQRQIREGYTGMMAVPTAALKRWLANLKNDNAQKEYYLTDIVAMAVADGVAVVATKASSETEVLGVNSPLQLAQLERRFQAQQAEVLMEAGVRLLDPARFDLRGRLSCGRDVAIDVNCVFEGSVELGDDVSIGANCVIRNAKIAAGAVIHPFTHIDGEALGVEVGEGALIGPFARLRPGARLGAEVHIGNFVEVKNSTMAKGAKANHLAYLGDAVVGERVNYGAGSITANYDGANKHRTTIEADVHIGSNCVLVAPVTIGAGATIGGGSTITKNVAPGHLSVARGRQTGIEGWARPQKVVAKKSGKTGG
;
A
#
# COMPACT_ATOMS: atom_id res chain seq x y z
N MET A 1 30.84 0.63 -12.06
CA MET A 1 30.37 -0.02 -13.31
C MET A 1 29.05 0.61 -13.68
N VAL A 2 28.82 1.02 -14.94
CA VAL A 2 27.51 1.54 -15.38
C VAL A 2 26.51 0.39 -15.41
N LEU A 3 25.39 0.56 -14.72
CA LEU A 3 24.29 -0.40 -14.68
C LEU A 3 23.04 0.24 -15.28
N ASP A 4 22.59 -0.27 -16.42
CA ASP A 4 21.29 0.02 -16.99
C ASP A 4 20.32 -1.13 -16.63
N ILE A 5 19.10 -0.80 -16.23
CA ILE A 5 18.08 -1.81 -15.93
C ILE A 5 16.96 -1.71 -16.95
N VAL A 6 16.69 -2.80 -17.64
CA VAL A 6 15.60 -2.94 -18.61
C VAL A 6 14.49 -3.75 -17.98
N ILE A 7 13.26 -3.21 -17.94
CA ILE A 7 12.10 -3.84 -17.31
C ILE A 7 11.04 -4.12 -18.37
N MET A 8 10.75 -5.40 -18.60
CA MET A 8 9.73 -5.83 -19.55
C MET A 8 8.32 -5.69 -18.97
N ALA A 9 7.54 -4.74 -19.49
CA ALA A 9 6.20 -4.41 -19.03
C ALA A 9 5.16 -4.27 -20.17
N ALA A 10 5.47 -4.76 -21.39
CA ALA A 10 4.65 -4.59 -22.59
C ALA A 10 3.50 -5.59 -22.73
N GLY A 11 3.45 -6.64 -21.92
CA GLY A 11 2.53 -7.77 -22.08
C GLY A 11 1.05 -7.38 -21.91
N LYS A 12 0.17 -7.96 -22.74
CA LYS A 12 -1.28 -7.70 -22.74
C LYS A 12 -2.00 -8.15 -21.45
N GLY A 13 -1.46 -9.13 -20.73
CA GLY A 13 -2.03 -9.61 -19.47
C GLY A 13 -3.46 -10.17 -19.59
N THR A 14 -3.82 -10.81 -20.67
CA THR A 14 -5.20 -11.27 -20.96
C THR A 14 -5.80 -12.18 -19.89
N ARG A 15 -4.94 -12.94 -19.18
CA ARG A 15 -5.35 -13.81 -18.06
C ARG A 15 -5.83 -13.03 -16.82
N MET A 16 -5.51 -11.74 -16.71
CA MET A 16 -6.03 -10.87 -15.64
C MET A 16 -7.51 -10.52 -15.82
N LYS A 17 -8.06 -10.69 -17.04
CA LYS A 17 -9.47 -10.34 -17.37
C LYS A 17 -9.85 -8.93 -16.90
N SER A 18 -8.96 -7.97 -17.10
CA SER A 18 -9.07 -6.59 -16.63
C SER A 18 -8.73 -5.62 -17.74
N ALA A 19 -9.38 -4.46 -17.76
CA ALA A 19 -9.01 -3.34 -18.63
C ALA A 19 -7.75 -2.61 -18.14
N ARG A 20 -7.38 -2.80 -16.85
CA ARG A 20 -6.16 -2.21 -16.30
C ARG A 20 -4.94 -3.01 -16.78
N PRO A 21 -3.86 -2.37 -17.22
CA PRO A 21 -2.60 -3.04 -17.55
C PRO A 21 -2.13 -3.93 -16.39
N LYS A 22 -1.66 -5.16 -16.71
CA LYS A 22 -1.27 -6.16 -15.71
C LYS A 22 -0.32 -5.59 -14.64
N VAL A 23 0.69 -4.86 -15.08
CA VAL A 23 1.74 -4.29 -14.22
C VAL A 23 1.28 -3.16 -13.30
N LEU A 24 0.05 -2.64 -13.50
CA LEU A 24 -0.58 -1.65 -12.65
C LEU A 24 -1.51 -2.24 -11.60
N HIS A 25 -1.73 -3.56 -11.57
CA HIS A 25 -2.42 -4.18 -10.44
C HIS A 25 -1.55 -4.05 -9.19
N ALA A 26 -2.22 -3.81 -8.05
CA ALA A 26 -1.52 -3.54 -6.81
C ALA A 26 -1.19 -4.82 -6.03
N LEU A 27 0.02 -4.86 -5.49
CA LEU A 27 0.48 -5.74 -4.42
C LEU A 27 0.80 -4.84 -3.22
N ALA A 28 0.24 -5.13 -2.06
CA ALA A 28 0.40 -4.30 -0.87
C ALA A 28 0.16 -2.80 -1.12
N GLY A 29 -0.89 -2.47 -1.89
CA GLY A 29 -1.30 -1.10 -2.21
C GLY A 29 -0.47 -0.39 -3.27
N ARG A 30 0.61 -0.99 -3.81
CA ARG A 30 1.48 -0.40 -4.84
C ARG A 30 1.46 -1.23 -6.13
N PRO A 31 1.49 -0.60 -7.33
CA PRO A 31 1.59 -1.32 -8.60
C PRO A 31 2.73 -2.34 -8.64
N LEU A 32 2.52 -3.50 -9.27
CA LEU A 32 3.58 -4.51 -9.43
C LEU A 32 4.86 -3.91 -10.00
N LEU A 33 4.74 -3.12 -11.07
CA LEU A 33 5.87 -2.45 -11.72
C LEU A 33 6.60 -1.49 -10.78
N GLN A 34 5.88 -0.82 -9.88
CA GLN A 34 6.49 0.12 -8.93
C GLN A 34 7.47 -0.59 -7.99
N HIS A 35 7.13 -1.78 -7.50
CA HIS A 35 8.04 -2.58 -6.67
C HIS A 35 9.37 -2.86 -7.39
N VAL A 36 9.29 -3.25 -8.67
CA VAL A 36 10.48 -3.54 -9.48
C VAL A 36 11.31 -2.27 -9.75
N LEU A 37 10.65 -1.14 -10.03
CA LEU A 37 11.32 0.14 -10.25
C LEU A 37 11.98 0.69 -8.99
N GLU A 38 11.32 0.60 -7.83
CA GLU A 38 11.88 1.00 -6.53
C GLU A 38 13.11 0.15 -6.19
N MET A 39 13.04 -1.17 -6.41
CA MET A 39 14.17 -2.06 -6.22
C MET A 39 15.33 -1.69 -7.17
N GLY A 40 15.05 -1.44 -8.45
CA GLY A 40 16.04 -1.01 -9.44
C GLY A 40 16.70 0.33 -9.07
N ALA A 41 15.93 1.29 -8.57
CA ALA A 41 16.46 2.57 -8.08
C ALA A 41 17.42 2.37 -6.88
N ALA A 42 17.06 1.47 -5.96
CA ALA A 42 17.90 1.13 -4.80
C ALA A 42 19.23 0.44 -5.17
N LEU A 43 19.34 -0.09 -6.39
CA LEU A 43 20.62 -0.60 -6.93
C LEU A 43 21.56 0.50 -7.43
N GLY A 44 21.10 1.75 -7.50
CA GLY A 44 21.86 2.85 -8.08
C GLY A 44 21.94 2.77 -9.60
N ALA A 45 20.90 2.28 -10.27
CA ALA A 45 20.84 2.20 -11.72
C ALA A 45 21.05 3.57 -12.37
N HIS A 46 21.87 3.61 -13.41
CA HIS A 46 22.07 4.81 -14.21
C HIS A 46 20.79 5.18 -14.99
N ARG A 47 20.05 4.15 -15.46
CA ARG A 47 18.75 4.29 -16.13
C ARG A 47 17.84 3.13 -15.75
N LEU A 48 16.54 3.44 -15.59
CA LEU A 48 15.45 2.47 -15.46
C LEU A 48 14.61 2.53 -16.74
N ILE A 49 14.90 1.63 -17.68
CA ILE A 49 14.28 1.59 -19.01
C ILE A 49 13.10 0.63 -18.97
N THR A 50 11.89 1.15 -18.96
CA THR A 50 10.67 0.35 -18.94
C THR A 50 10.13 0.19 -20.36
N ILE A 51 9.98 -1.06 -20.81
CA ILE A 51 9.39 -1.39 -22.10
C ILE A 51 7.88 -1.49 -21.89
N THR A 52 7.14 -0.53 -22.43
CA THR A 52 5.67 -0.46 -22.36
C THR A 52 5.04 -0.94 -23.66
N GLY A 53 3.76 -1.28 -23.63
CA GLY A 53 2.99 -1.74 -24.79
C GLY A 53 1.51 -1.52 -24.56
N HIS A 54 0.78 -2.55 -24.16
CA HIS A 54 -0.65 -2.41 -23.87
C HIS A 54 -0.89 -1.43 -22.71
N GLY A 55 -1.66 -0.35 -22.97
CA GLY A 55 -1.94 0.69 -21.98
C GLY A 55 -0.73 1.55 -21.60
N ALA A 56 0.23 1.71 -22.49
CA ALA A 56 1.50 2.42 -22.26
C ALA A 56 1.33 3.78 -21.60
N GLU A 57 0.43 4.63 -22.09
CA GLU A 57 0.22 5.98 -21.55
C GLU A 57 -0.15 5.97 -20.05
N LEU A 58 -1.05 5.06 -19.67
CA LEU A 58 -1.47 4.93 -18.27
C LEU A 58 -0.32 4.42 -17.40
N VAL A 59 0.48 3.46 -17.90
CA VAL A 59 1.65 2.93 -17.18
C VAL A 59 2.68 4.04 -16.96
N GLU A 60 3.05 4.75 -18.04
CA GLU A 60 4.07 5.81 -18.03
C GLU A 60 3.66 6.96 -17.11
N THR A 61 2.43 7.44 -17.21
CA THR A 61 1.89 8.53 -16.37
C THR A 61 1.86 8.12 -14.89
N THR A 62 1.38 6.90 -14.60
CA THR A 62 1.31 6.40 -13.21
C THR A 62 2.69 6.27 -12.59
N MET A 63 3.67 5.71 -13.31
CA MET A 63 5.02 5.53 -12.76
C MET A 63 5.75 6.86 -12.57
N ARG A 64 5.61 7.82 -13.51
CA ARG A 64 6.18 9.17 -13.32
C ARG A 64 5.59 9.89 -12.11
N ALA A 65 4.28 9.76 -11.88
CA ALA A 65 3.62 10.35 -10.73
C ALA A 65 4.07 9.72 -9.40
N ASN A 66 4.25 8.39 -9.38
CA ASN A 66 4.60 7.66 -8.16
C ASN A 66 6.11 7.73 -7.82
N LEU A 67 6.96 7.92 -8.83
CA LEU A 67 8.42 7.89 -8.69
C LEU A 67 9.07 9.09 -9.41
N PRO A 68 8.79 10.34 -8.99
CA PRO A 68 9.22 11.55 -9.70
C PRO A 68 10.74 11.73 -9.76
N GLU A 69 11.46 11.19 -8.77
CA GLU A 69 12.92 11.32 -8.66
C GLU A 69 13.70 10.16 -9.31
N ALA A 70 13.01 9.12 -9.78
CA ALA A 70 13.68 7.97 -10.37
C ALA A 70 14.13 8.25 -11.83
N PRO A 71 15.28 7.70 -12.29
CA PRO A 71 15.80 7.92 -13.64
C PRO A 71 15.02 7.11 -14.68
N LEU A 72 13.73 7.36 -14.81
CA LEU A 72 12.79 6.60 -15.65
C LEU A 72 12.94 6.97 -17.13
N ALA A 73 13.16 5.96 -17.97
CA ALA A 73 13.01 6.02 -19.40
C ALA A 73 11.96 5.02 -19.87
N PHE A 74 11.18 5.38 -20.87
CA PHE A 74 10.15 4.51 -21.43
C PHE A 74 10.39 4.32 -22.92
N VAL A 75 10.25 3.06 -23.39
CA VAL A 75 10.28 2.68 -24.80
C VAL A 75 9.06 1.81 -25.09
N ARG A 76 8.51 1.91 -26.31
CA ARG A 76 7.29 1.19 -26.67
C ARG A 76 7.60 -0.01 -27.53
N GLN A 77 6.98 -1.14 -27.21
CA GLN A 77 6.97 -2.33 -28.06
C GLN A 77 5.65 -2.41 -28.83
N GLU A 78 5.70 -2.17 -30.13
CA GLU A 78 4.56 -2.29 -31.03
C GLU A 78 5.00 -2.75 -32.42
N PRO A 79 4.48 -3.88 -32.96
CA PRO A 79 3.65 -4.90 -32.26
C PRO A 79 4.46 -5.74 -31.25
N GLN A 80 3.76 -6.54 -30.42
CA GLN A 80 4.41 -7.45 -29.47
C GLN A 80 4.80 -8.77 -30.18
N LEU A 81 6.09 -8.90 -30.53
CA LEU A 81 6.65 -10.04 -31.26
C LEU A 81 7.62 -10.90 -30.42
N GLY A 82 7.40 -10.96 -29.11
CA GLY A 82 8.21 -11.76 -28.17
C GLY A 82 9.13 -10.94 -27.29
N THR A 83 9.81 -11.62 -26.36
CA THR A 83 10.66 -10.99 -25.32
C THR A 83 11.94 -10.39 -25.89
N GLY A 84 12.56 -11.02 -26.89
CA GLY A 84 13.70 -10.47 -27.59
C GLY A 84 13.36 -9.17 -28.33
N HIS A 85 12.21 -9.16 -29.05
CA HIS A 85 11.72 -7.94 -29.70
C HIS A 85 11.44 -6.82 -28.69
N ALA A 86 10.95 -7.17 -27.48
CA ALA A 86 10.76 -6.18 -26.42
C ALA A 86 12.10 -5.49 -26.08
N VAL A 87 13.14 -6.27 -25.77
CA VAL A 87 14.46 -5.74 -25.39
C VAL A 87 15.15 -4.99 -26.54
N GLN A 88 14.91 -5.37 -27.82
CA GLN A 88 15.38 -4.62 -28.97
C GLN A 88 14.92 -3.16 -28.95
N GLN A 89 13.72 -2.86 -28.43
CA GLN A 89 13.22 -1.48 -28.35
C GLN A 89 14.04 -0.62 -27.37
N ALA A 90 14.75 -1.24 -26.42
CA ALA A 90 15.61 -0.52 -25.48
C ALA A 90 16.99 -0.17 -26.06
N VAL A 91 17.41 -0.82 -27.15
CA VAL A 91 18.76 -0.65 -27.76
C VAL A 91 19.15 0.81 -28.01
N PRO A 92 18.27 1.69 -28.55
CA PRO A 92 18.62 3.09 -28.79
C PRO A 92 18.91 3.94 -27.55
N VAL A 93 18.42 3.50 -26.38
CA VAL A 93 18.58 4.22 -25.11
C VAL A 93 19.56 3.55 -24.14
N LEU A 94 20.07 2.36 -24.50
CA LEU A 94 21.13 1.69 -23.74
C LEU A 94 22.49 2.37 -23.97
N GLY A 95 23.32 2.35 -22.93
CA GLY A 95 24.74 2.73 -23.04
C GLY A 95 25.51 1.83 -24.01
N ASP A 96 26.79 2.15 -24.29
CA ASP A 96 27.64 1.37 -25.18
C ASP A 96 28.48 0.32 -24.44
N SER A 97 28.56 0.41 -23.10
CA SER A 97 29.34 -0.48 -22.24
C SER A 97 28.67 -0.64 -20.88
N GLY A 98 29.19 -1.54 -20.05
CA GLY A 98 28.68 -1.83 -18.72
C GLY A 98 27.80 -3.08 -18.70
N THR A 99 26.91 -3.14 -17.74
CA THR A 99 25.97 -4.25 -17.52
C THR A 99 24.54 -3.79 -17.76
N THR A 100 23.80 -4.55 -18.55
CA THR A 100 22.34 -4.42 -18.66
C THR A 100 21.68 -5.54 -17.84
N LEU A 101 20.94 -5.16 -16.80
CA LEU A 101 20.10 -6.08 -16.01
C LEU A 101 18.69 -6.08 -16.60
N ILE A 102 18.20 -7.25 -16.99
CA ILE A 102 16.87 -7.42 -17.59
C ILE A 102 15.96 -8.05 -16.55
N LEU A 103 14.83 -7.39 -16.25
CA LEU A 103 13.85 -7.77 -15.24
C LEU A 103 12.44 -7.82 -15.84
N ASN A 104 11.53 -8.50 -15.12
CA ASN A 104 10.12 -8.58 -15.47
C ASN A 104 9.31 -7.63 -14.58
N GLY A 105 8.48 -6.78 -15.16
CA GLY A 105 7.64 -5.81 -14.44
C GLY A 105 6.48 -6.43 -13.65
N ASP A 106 6.26 -7.72 -13.79
CA ASP A 106 5.26 -8.51 -13.07
C ASP A 106 5.83 -9.48 -12.03
N VAL A 107 7.15 -9.36 -11.72
CA VAL A 107 7.83 -10.10 -10.65
C VAL A 107 8.23 -9.15 -9.54
N PRO A 108 7.28 -8.73 -8.67
CA PRO A 108 7.46 -7.59 -7.76
C PRO A 108 8.32 -7.89 -6.53
N LEU A 109 8.60 -9.17 -6.21
CA LEU A 109 9.26 -9.56 -4.97
C LEU A 109 10.75 -9.88 -5.12
N VAL A 110 11.34 -9.59 -6.29
CA VAL A 110 12.77 -9.75 -6.49
C VAL A 110 13.55 -8.84 -5.53
N ARG A 111 14.51 -9.41 -4.80
CA ARG A 111 15.28 -8.69 -3.79
C ARG A 111 16.43 -7.91 -4.41
N ALA A 112 16.76 -6.77 -3.82
CA ALA A 112 17.90 -5.96 -4.26
C ALA A 112 19.23 -6.73 -4.14
N GLU A 113 19.40 -7.58 -3.11
CA GLU A 113 20.57 -8.42 -2.92
C GLU A 113 20.74 -9.42 -4.07
N THR A 114 19.66 -10.10 -4.47
CA THR A 114 19.65 -11.06 -5.57
C THR A 114 19.96 -10.37 -6.90
N ALA A 115 19.32 -9.23 -7.18
CA ALA A 115 19.55 -8.45 -8.39
C ALA A 115 21.00 -7.90 -8.44
N ARG A 116 21.55 -7.47 -7.29
CA ARG A 116 22.94 -7.03 -7.17
C ARG A 116 23.92 -8.18 -7.40
N ALA A 117 23.67 -9.34 -6.83
CA ALA A 117 24.48 -10.54 -7.03
C ALA A 117 24.48 -10.98 -8.50
N LEU A 118 23.32 -10.92 -9.17
CA LEU A 118 23.18 -11.22 -10.59
C LEU A 118 24.00 -10.25 -11.46
N ALA A 119 23.90 -8.94 -11.21
CA ALA A 119 24.67 -7.92 -11.92
C ALA A 119 26.19 -8.08 -11.66
N ALA A 120 26.58 -8.40 -10.44
CA ALA A 120 27.98 -8.67 -10.08
C ALA A 120 28.53 -9.92 -10.76
N ALA A 121 27.74 -10.99 -10.87
CA ALA A 121 28.12 -12.22 -11.59
C ALA A 121 28.36 -11.99 -13.07
N CYS A 122 27.65 -11.05 -13.70
CA CYS A 122 27.90 -10.60 -15.07
C CYS A 122 29.23 -9.83 -15.17
N GLY A 123 29.45 -8.87 -14.28
CA GLY A 123 30.67 -8.07 -14.24
C GLY A 123 30.95 -7.26 -15.52
N GLY A 124 30.01 -7.18 -16.46
CA GLY A 124 30.20 -6.58 -17.80
C GLY A 124 30.93 -7.48 -18.81
N GLU A 125 31.24 -8.72 -18.44
CA GLU A 125 32.01 -9.68 -19.25
C GLU A 125 31.29 -11.00 -19.52
N LYS A 126 30.44 -11.44 -18.58
CA LYS A 126 29.72 -12.73 -18.63
C LYS A 126 28.23 -12.51 -18.82
N LEU A 127 27.54 -13.50 -19.38
CA LEU A 127 26.10 -13.56 -19.31
C LEU A 127 25.69 -14.29 -18.05
N ALA A 128 24.98 -13.60 -17.13
CA ALA A 128 24.52 -14.18 -15.87
C ALA A 128 23.01 -14.38 -15.91
N LEU A 129 22.54 -15.57 -15.55
CA LEU A 129 21.12 -15.95 -15.51
C LEU A 129 20.68 -16.07 -14.07
N LEU A 130 19.47 -15.58 -13.75
CA LEU A 130 18.81 -15.93 -12.51
C LEU A 130 17.98 -17.18 -12.74
N THR A 131 18.27 -18.23 -11.96
CA THR A 131 17.58 -19.53 -12.04
C THR A 131 16.89 -19.88 -10.72
N VAL A 132 16.02 -20.86 -10.76
CA VAL A 132 15.30 -21.37 -9.58
C VAL A 132 15.01 -22.85 -9.74
N ASP A 133 15.15 -23.63 -8.66
CA ASP A 133 14.71 -25.01 -8.64
C ASP A 133 13.21 -25.06 -8.31
N LEU A 134 12.39 -25.58 -9.23
CA LEU A 134 10.94 -25.64 -9.12
C LEU A 134 10.48 -27.08 -8.86
N LEU A 135 9.48 -27.23 -8.01
CA LEU A 135 8.77 -28.52 -7.85
C LEU A 135 7.98 -28.85 -9.11
N ASP A 136 7.29 -27.86 -9.67
CA ASP A 136 6.61 -27.93 -10.95
C ASP A 136 7.16 -26.83 -11.89
N PRO A 137 8.08 -27.17 -12.80
CA PRO A 137 8.66 -26.21 -13.72
C PRO A 137 7.78 -25.90 -14.93
N SER A 138 6.52 -26.32 -14.97
CA SER A 138 5.62 -26.07 -16.09
C SER A 138 5.51 -24.61 -16.45
N GLY A 139 5.69 -24.30 -17.75
CA GLY A 139 5.63 -22.94 -18.28
C GLY A 139 6.93 -22.13 -18.18
N TYR A 140 7.96 -22.62 -17.49
CA TYR A 140 9.27 -21.97 -17.43
C TYR A 140 10.21 -22.50 -18.53
N GLY A 141 11.15 -21.69 -19.00
CA GLY A 141 12.31 -22.15 -19.79
C GLY A 141 13.19 -23.07 -18.95
N ARG A 142 13.74 -24.10 -19.56
CA ARG A 142 14.61 -25.09 -18.91
C ARG A 142 16.07 -24.72 -19.11
N ILE A 143 16.86 -24.78 -18.04
CA ILE A 143 18.31 -24.60 -18.12
C ILE A 143 18.95 -25.91 -18.59
N VAL A 144 19.45 -25.94 -19.80
CA VAL A 144 20.17 -27.07 -20.36
C VAL A 144 21.65 -26.92 -20.05
N ARG A 145 22.24 -27.95 -19.44
CA ARG A 145 23.64 -27.95 -19.01
C ARG A 145 24.46 -29.07 -19.65
N ASN A 146 25.76 -28.81 -19.81
CA ASN A 146 26.76 -29.85 -20.02
C ASN A 146 27.71 -29.81 -18.81
N GLY A 147 27.57 -30.77 -17.88
CA GLY A 147 28.16 -30.68 -16.56
C GLY A 147 27.64 -29.46 -15.81
N GLU A 148 28.51 -28.60 -15.30
CA GLU A 148 28.12 -27.34 -14.63
C GLU A 148 27.86 -26.18 -15.61
N ALA A 149 28.32 -26.28 -16.86
CA ALA A 149 28.22 -25.20 -17.82
C ALA A 149 26.79 -25.11 -18.41
N VAL A 150 26.21 -23.93 -18.41
CA VAL A 150 24.95 -23.65 -19.10
C VAL A 150 25.20 -23.60 -20.61
N GLN A 151 24.45 -24.39 -21.36
CA GLN A 151 24.53 -24.46 -22.83
C GLN A 151 23.42 -23.66 -23.53
N ALA A 152 22.19 -23.78 -22.99
CA ALA A 152 21.02 -23.13 -23.58
C ALA A 152 19.90 -23.01 -22.56
N ILE A 153 18.93 -22.15 -22.90
CA ILE A 153 17.60 -22.15 -22.31
C ILE A 153 16.63 -22.67 -23.38
N VAL A 154 15.83 -23.69 -23.04
CA VAL A 154 14.81 -24.20 -23.95
C VAL A 154 13.44 -23.87 -23.39
N GLU A 155 12.65 -23.16 -24.16
CA GLU A 155 11.29 -22.76 -23.77
C GLU A 155 10.38 -23.99 -23.61
N HIS A 156 9.44 -23.93 -22.66
CA HIS A 156 8.59 -25.09 -22.32
C HIS A 156 7.89 -25.71 -23.54
N LYS A 157 7.47 -24.90 -24.52
CA LYS A 157 6.76 -25.38 -25.72
C LYS A 157 7.67 -26.08 -26.72
N ASP A 158 8.94 -25.72 -26.75
CA ASP A 158 9.95 -26.27 -27.65
C ASP A 158 10.77 -27.40 -27.00
N ALA A 159 10.57 -27.65 -25.68
CA ALA A 159 11.30 -28.64 -24.91
C ALA A 159 10.88 -30.08 -25.24
N THR A 160 11.88 -30.99 -25.38
CA THR A 160 11.64 -32.44 -25.48
C THR A 160 11.05 -32.99 -24.19
N PRO A 161 10.50 -34.24 -24.20
CA PRO A 161 10.01 -34.87 -22.98
C PRO A 161 11.08 -34.98 -21.87
N GLU A 162 12.33 -35.26 -22.23
CA GLU A 162 13.47 -35.34 -21.31
C GLU A 162 13.81 -33.95 -20.74
N GLN A 163 13.86 -32.92 -21.59
CA GLN A 163 14.11 -31.55 -21.16
C GLN A 163 13.03 -31.01 -20.24
N ARG A 164 11.77 -31.43 -20.41
CA ARG A 164 10.67 -31.03 -19.50
C ARG A 164 10.82 -31.56 -18.08
N GLN A 165 11.61 -32.60 -17.85
CA GLN A 165 11.92 -33.13 -16.53
C GLN A 165 12.98 -32.30 -15.76
N ILE A 166 13.70 -31.41 -16.45
CA ILE A 166 14.66 -30.50 -15.81
C ILE A 166 13.89 -29.59 -14.87
N ARG A 167 14.29 -29.56 -13.61
CA ARG A 167 13.65 -28.75 -12.54
C ARG A 167 14.22 -27.34 -12.43
N GLU A 168 15.44 -27.12 -12.91
CA GLU A 168 16.04 -25.79 -12.95
C GLU A 168 15.39 -24.94 -14.05
N GLY A 169 14.60 -23.96 -13.59
CA GLY A 169 13.88 -23.03 -14.45
C GLY A 169 14.60 -21.71 -14.61
N TYR A 170 14.45 -21.10 -15.77
CA TYR A 170 14.85 -19.73 -16.03
C TYR A 170 13.77 -18.76 -15.53
N THR A 171 14.14 -17.79 -14.72
CA THR A 171 13.18 -16.88 -14.07
C THR A 171 12.71 -15.73 -14.99
N GLY A 172 13.25 -15.63 -16.19
CA GLY A 172 13.02 -14.47 -17.08
C GLY A 172 13.96 -13.29 -16.81
N MET A 173 14.91 -13.43 -15.88
CA MET A 173 15.81 -12.35 -15.47
C MET A 173 17.26 -12.71 -15.73
N MET A 174 18.03 -11.76 -16.28
CA MET A 174 19.44 -11.94 -16.59
C MET A 174 20.22 -10.63 -16.53
N ALA A 175 21.53 -10.74 -16.37
CA ALA A 175 22.47 -9.64 -16.52
C ALA A 175 23.42 -9.93 -17.69
N VAL A 176 23.60 -8.96 -18.58
CA VAL A 176 24.27 -9.14 -19.86
C VAL A 176 25.26 -8.00 -20.09
N PRO A 177 26.49 -8.26 -20.62
CA PRO A 177 27.36 -7.20 -21.10
C PRO A 177 26.65 -6.37 -22.18
N THR A 178 26.48 -5.07 -21.97
CA THR A 178 25.64 -4.20 -22.81
C THR A 178 26.04 -4.24 -24.28
N ALA A 179 27.34 -4.19 -24.59
CA ALA A 179 27.82 -4.24 -25.96
C ALA A 179 27.51 -5.58 -26.65
N ALA A 180 27.64 -6.70 -25.95
CA ALA A 180 27.33 -8.03 -26.45
C ALA A 180 25.80 -8.19 -26.65
N LEU A 181 25.00 -7.71 -25.71
CA LEU A 181 23.54 -7.73 -25.82
C LEU A 181 23.06 -7.05 -27.12
N LYS A 182 23.57 -5.86 -27.42
CA LYS A 182 23.21 -5.15 -28.66
C LYS A 182 23.49 -5.97 -29.90
N ARG A 183 24.66 -6.65 -29.97
CA ARG A 183 25.03 -7.51 -31.13
C ARG A 183 24.12 -8.72 -31.24
N TRP A 184 23.84 -9.40 -30.10
CA TRP A 184 22.99 -10.60 -30.12
C TRP A 184 21.55 -10.28 -30.46
N LEU A 185 20.99 -9.19 -29.92
CA LEU A 185 19.64 -8.74 -30.26
C LEU A 185 19.44 -8.46 -31.74
N ALA A 186 20.45 -7.90 -32.43
CA ALA A 186 20.39 -7.62 -33.85
C ALA A 186 20.34 -8.91 -34.72
N ASN A 187 20.76 -10.07 -34.16
CA ASN A 187 20.83 -11.35 -34.87
C ASN A 187 19.72 -12.34 -34.42
N LEU A 188 18.77 -11.94 -33.57
CA LEU A 188 17.67 -12.80 -33.18
C LEU A 188 16.80 -13.20 -34.37
N LYS A 189 16.32 -14.43 -34.33
CA LYS A 189 15.39 -15.00 -35.33
C LYS A 189 14.07 -15.37 -34.64
N ASN A 190 13.03 -15.63 -35.42
CA ASN A 190 11.73 -16.07 -34.95
C ASN A 190 11.33 -17.44 -35.48
N ASP A 191 12.32 -18.29 -35.77
CA ASP A 191 12.13 -19.66 -36.29
C ASP A 191 11.85 -20.65 -35.14
N ASN A 192 10.76 -20.42 -34.42
CA ASN A 192 10.35 -21.23 -33.27
C ASN A 192 8.82 -21.47 -33.30
N ALA A 193 8.32 -22.29 -32.35
CA ALA A 193 6.92 -22.71 -32.29
C ALA A 193 5.92 -21.55 -32.19
N GLN A 194 6.33 -20.41 -31.61
CA GLN A 194 5.45 -19.24 -31.42
C GLN A 194 5.64 -18.15 -32.49
N LYS A 195 6.62 -18.28 -33.37
CA LYS A 195 7.02 -17.24 -34.37
C LYS A 195 7.36 -15.92 -33.69
N GLU A 196 7.98 -15.97 -32.50
CA GLU A 196 8.41 -14.83 -31.69
C GLU A 196 9.92 -14.75 -31.58
N TYR A 197 10.46 -13.55 -31.39
CA TYR A 197 11.87 -13.35 -31.06
C TYR A 197 12.09 -13.65 -29.58
N TYR A 198 12.71 -14.79 -29.29
CA TYR A 198 12.99 -15.20 -27.92
C TYR A 198 14.26 -14.54 -27.41
N LEU A 199 14.17 -13.86 -26.26
CA LEU A 199 15.35 -13.31 -25.59
C LEU A 199 16.31 -14.42 -25.16
N THR A 200 15.79 -15.58 -24.82
CA THR A 200 16.54 -16.76 -24.37
C THR A 200 17.53 -17.29 -25.40
N ASP A 201 17.34 -16.99 -26.70
CA ASP A 201 18.26 -17.39 -27.78
C ASP A 201 19.64 -16.74 -27.67
N ILE A 202 19.76 -15.57 -26.98
CA ILE A 202 21.07 -14.93 -26.77
C ILE A 202 22.01 -15.78 -25.92
N VAL A 203 21.50 -16.75 -25.14
CA VAL A 203 22.33 -17.67 -24.35
C VAL A 203 23.15 -18.59 -25.24
N ALA A 204 22.52 -19.18 -26.26
CA ALA A 204 23.23 -19.98 -27.25
C ALA A 204 24.22 -19.14 -28.08
N MET A 205 23.87 -17.87 -28.38
CA MET A 205 24.79 -16.94 -29.05
C MET A 205 26.00 -16.60 -28.18
N ALA A 206 25.81 -16.39 -26.87
CA ALA A 206 26.90 -16.16 -25.94
C ALA A 206 27.86 -17.34 -25.87
N VAL A 207 27.33 -18.58 -25.81
CA VAL A 207 28.14 -19.80 -25.83
C VAL A 207 28.92 -19.91 -27.13
N ALA A 208 28.29 -19.62 -28.28
CA ALA A 208 28.96 -19.63 -29.59
C ALA A 208 30.05 -18.57 -29.71
N ASP A 209 29.87 -17.40 -29.12
CA ASP A 209 30.88 -16.33 -29.06
C ASP A 209 31.98 -16.58 -28.02
N GLY A 210 31.95 -17.69 -27.27
CA GLY A 210 32.89 -18.00 -26.20
C GLY A 210 32.72 -17.14 -24.95
N VAL A 211 31.59 -16.45 -24.79
CA VAL A 211 31.27 -15.68 -23.61
C VAL A 211 30.75 -16.64 -22.53
N ALA A 212 31.35 -16.60 -21.34
CA ALA A 212 30.94 -17.47 -20.26
C ALA A 212 29.51 -17.18 -19.80
N VAL A 213 28.70 -18.24 -19.70
CA VAL A 213 27.33 -18.18 -19.17
C VAL A 213 27.33 -18.76 -17.76
N VAL A 214 26.98 -17.93 -16.78
CA VAL A 214 26.92 -18.31 -15.36
C VAL A 214 25.47 -18.25 -14.87
N ALA A 215 25.13 -19.08 -13.87
CA ALA A 215 23.83 -19.09 -13.26
C ALA A 215 23.94 -18.74 -11.77
N THR A 216 23.06 -17.85 -11.31
CA THR A 216 22.86 -17.52 -9.91
C THR A 216 21.47 -18.01 -9.53
N LYS A 217 21.35 -18.80 -8.46
CA LYS A 217 20.05 -19.27 -7.97
C LYS A 217 19.36 -18.22 -7.09
N ALA A 218 18.07 -18.04 -7.30
CA ALA A 218 17.22 -17.26 -6.41
C ALA A 218 17.14 -17.93 -5.03
N SER A 219 17.00 -17.14 -3.99
CA SER A 219 16.93 -17.62 -2.61
C SER A 219 15.65 -18.41 -2.31
N SER A 220 14.58 -18.12 -3.02
CA SER A 220 13.29 -18.81 -2.91
C SER A 220 12.48 -18.71 -4.20
N GLU A 221 11.56 -19.66 -4.39
CA GLU A 221 10.57 -19.60 -5.49
C GLU A 221 9.71 -18.33 -5.41
N THR A 222 9.31 -17.93 -4.20
CA THR A 222 8.44 -16.76 -3.99
C THR A 222 9.04 -15.47 -4.54
N GLU A 223 10.36 -15.32 -4.48
CA GLU A 223 11.09 -14.14 -4.96
C GLU A 223 10.92 -13.91 -6.48
N VAL A 224 10.79 -14.99 -7.23
CA VAL A 224 10.77 -14.97 -8.70
C VAL A 224 9.39 -15.25 -9.31
N LEU A 225 8.35 -15.30 -8.48
CA LEU A 225 6.99 -15.53 -8.96
C LEU A 225 6.44 -14.32 -9.72
N GLY A 226 6.02 -14.58 -10.95
CA GLY A 226 5.31 -13.61 -11.78
C GLY A 226 3.80 -13.69 -11.59
N VAL A 227 3.13 -12.53 -11.67
CA VAL A 227 1.68 -12.43 -11.58
C VAL A 227 1.06 -12.44 -12.98
N ASN A 228 0.22 -13.41 -13.29
CA ASN A 228 -0.48 -13.51 -14.56
C ASN A 228 -2.00 -13.64 -14.45
N SER A 229 -2.52 -13.83 -13.23
CA SER A 229 -3.95 -13.95 -12.97
C SER A 229 -4.31 -13.34 -11.61
N PRO A 230 -5.60 -13.01 -11.37
CA PRO A 230 -6.06 -12.54 -10.05
C PRO A 230 -5.78 -13.55 -8.93
N LEU A 231 -5.85 -14.85 -9.22
CA LEU A 231 -5.53 -15.89 -8.25
C LEU A 231 -4.05 -15.83 -7.84
N GLN A 232 -3.14 -15.75 -8.82
CA GLN A 232 -1.70 -15.60 -8.54
C GLN A 232 -1.38 -14.32 -7.78
N LEU A 233 -2.06 -13.21 -8.11
CA LEU A 233 -1.92 -11.96 -7.37
C LEU A 233 -2.32 -12.12 -5.90
N ALA A 234 -3.48 -12.73 -5.63
CA ALA A 234 -3.94 -12.96 -4.26
C ALA A 234 -3.01 -13.90 -3.47
N GLN A 235 -2.48 -14.94 -4.11
CA GLN A 235 -1.50 -15.83 -3.50
C GLN A 235 -0.19 -15.11 -3.17
N LEU A 236 0.29 -14.27 -4.09
CA LEU A 236 1.52 -13.50 -3.89
C LEU A 236 1.34 -12.43 -2.79
N GLU A 237 0.16 -11.80 -2.74
CA GLU A 237 -0.21 -10.87 -1.65
C GLU A 237 -0.07 -11.55 -0.28
N ARG A 238 -0.64 -12.75 -0.09
CA ARG A 238 -0.54 -13.47 1.18
C ARG A 238 0.89 -13.85 1.53
N ARG A 239 1.71 -14.26 0.56
CA ARG A 239 3.14 -14.54 0.79
C ARG A 239 3.91 -13.28 1.18
N PHE A 240 3.64 -12.17 0.50
CA PHE A 240 4.25 -10.89 0.85
C PHE A 240 3.88 -10.45 2.26
N GLN A 241 2.60 -10.51 2.63
CA GLN A 241 2.13 -10.14 3.96
C GLN A 241 2.72 -11.03 5.06
N ALA A 242 2.86 -12.33 4.81
CA ALA A 242 3.53 -13.24 5.74
C ALA A 242 5.01 -12.84 5.97
N GLN A 243 5.75 -12.50 4.91
CA GLN A 243 7.12 -12.01 5.02
C GLN A 243 7.22 -10.69 5.82
N GLN A 244 6.27 -9.75 5.60
CA GLN A 244 6.24 -8.50 6.38
C GLN A 244 5.95 -8.77 7.86
N ALA A 245 5.05 -9.70 8.15
CA ALA A 245 4.74 -10.11 9.52
C ALA A 245 5.95 -10.76 10.21
N GLU A 246 6.68 -11.64 9.51
CA GLU A 246 7.92 -12.25 10.02
C GLU A 246 8.96 -11.19 10.39
N VAL A 247 9.23 -10.23 9.49
CA VAL A 247 10.18 -9.14 9.73
C VAL A 247 9.80 -8.32 10.97
N LEU A 248 8.51 -8.02 11.15
CA LEU A 248 8.03 -7.28 12.32
C LEU A 248 8.17 -8.09 13.61
N MET A 249 7.86 -9.39 13.58
CA MET A 249 8.00 -10.28 14.74
C MET A 249 9.46 -10.48 15.12
N GLU A 250 10.37 -10.61 14.15
CA GLU A 250 11.83 -10.67 14.39
C GLU A 250 12.35 -9.36 14.99
N ALA A 251 11.72 -8.22 14.66
CA ALA A 251 12.03 -6.93 15.27
C ALA A 251 11.36 -6.73 16.65
N GLY A 252 10.64 -7.73 17.18
CA GLY A 252 10.04 -7.70 18.51
C GLY A 252 8.59 -7.27 18.59
N VAL A 253 7.91 -7.06 17.45
CA VAL A 253 6.47 -6.74 17.43
C VAL A 253 5.66 -7.99 17.72
N ARG A 254 4.71 -7.91 18.64
CA ARG A 254 3.78 -8.98 18.94
C ARG A 254 2.57 -8.94 18.00
N LEU A 255 2.50 -9.82 17.02
CA LEU A 255 1.30 -10.04 16.22
C LEU A 255 0.49 -11.20 16.80
N LEU A 256 -0.78 -11.00 17.12
CA LEU A 256 -1.65 -12.05 17.69
C LEU A 256 -1.96 -13.15 16.66
N ASP A 257 -2.10 -12.78 15.39
CA ASP A 257 -2.22 -13.70 14.28
C ASP A 257 -1.58 -13.10 13.02
N PRO A 258 -0.36 -13.53 12.65
CA PRO A 258 0.34 -12.99 11.49
C PRO A 258 -0.37 -13.24 10.14
N ALA A 259 -1.28 -14.23 10.07
CA ALA A 259 -2.06 -14.48 8.86
C ALA A 259 -3.19 -13.45 8.63
N ARG A 260 -3.57 -12.71 9.67
CA ARG A 260 -4.62 -11.69 9.66
C ARG A 260 -4.08 -10.28 9.87
N PHE A 261 -2.95 -9.99 9.26
CA PHE A 261 -2.26 -8.71 9.27
C PHE A 261 -2.02 -8.26 7.82
N ASP A 262 -2.28 -7.01 7.50
CA ASP A 262 -2.04 -6.43 6.18
C ASP A 262 -1.24 -5.12 6.29
N LEU A 263 -0.09 -5.08 5.63
CA LEU A 263 0.72 -3.88 5.48
C LEU A 263 0.71 -3.42 4.02
N ARG A 264 0.17 -2.22 3.78
CA ARG A 264 0.07 -1.57 2.47
C ARG A 264 0.83 -0.24 2.46
N GLY A 265 2.11 -0.29 2.78
CA GLY A 265 2.95 0.87 2.92
C GLY A 265 4.18 0.61 3.77
N ARG A 266 4.45 1.50 4.71
CA ARG A 266 5.54 1.40 5.68
C ARG A 266 5.01 1.44 7.10
N LEU A 267 5.47 0.53 7.92
CA LEU A 267 5.18 0.49 9.35
C LEU A 267 6.50 0.45 10.11
N SER A 268 6.71 1.41 10.99
CA SER A 268 7.80 1.41 11.97
C SER A 268 7.23 1.28 13.37
N CYS A 269 7.83 0.44 14.18
CA CYS A 269 7.39 0.15 15.54
C CYS A 269 8.53 0.38 16.53
N GLY A 270 8.19 0.95 17.68
CA GLY A 270 9.03 0.94 18.87
C GLY A 270 9.04 -0.43 19.55
N ARG A 271 9.47 -0.45 20.82
CA ARG A 271 9.54 -1.67 21.62
C ARG A 271 8.15 -2.04 22.18
N ASP A 272 7.95 -3.33 22.42
CA ASP A 272 6.77 -3.89 23.10
C ASP A 272 5.43 -3.53 22.44
N VAL A 273 5.43 -3.30 21.11
CA VAL A 273 4.22 -3.03 20.34
C VAL A 273 3.42 -4.32 20.18
N ALA A 274 2.11 -4.26 20.43
CA ALA A 274 1.18 -5.36 20.23
C ALA A 274 0.09 -5.01 19.22
N ILE A 275 -0.14 -5.90 18.23
CA ILE A 275 -1.13 -5.72 17.16
C ILE A 275 -2.05 -6.93 17.13
N ASP A 276 -3.34 -6.68 17.28
CA ASP A 276 -4.39 -7.70 17.24
C ASP A 276 -4.79 -8.04 15.79
N VAL A 277 -5.74 -8.94 15.64
CA VAL A 277 -6.13 -9.53 14.35
C VAL A 277 -6.86 -8.56 13.42
N ASN A 278 -6.77 -8.81 12.12
CA ASN A 278 -7.45 -8.07 11.05
C ASN A 278 -7.09 -6.57 11.02
N CYS A 279 -5.90 -6.21 11.45
CA CYS A 279 -5.41 -4.84 11.36
C CYS A 279 -4.80 -4.57 9.98
N VAL A 280 -5.12 -3.40 9.42
CA VAL A 280 -4.61 -2.93 8.12
C VAL A 280 -3.85 -1.63 8.33
N PHE A 281 -2.59 -1.60 7.90
CA PHE A 281 -1.74 -0.41 7.92
C PHE A 281 -1.47 0.08 6.50
N GLU A 282 -1.75 1.36 6.23
CA GLU A 282 -1.61 1.95 4.89
C GLU A 282 -0.74 3.22 4.92
N GLY A 283 -0.04 3.48 3.82
CA GLY A 283 0.84 4.64 3.69
C GLY A 283 2.04 4.58 4.65
N SER A 284 2.26 5.63 5.44
CA SER A 284 3.33 5.69 6.44
C SER A 284 2.74 5.73 7.84
N VAL A 285 3.01 4.70 8.65
CA VAL A 285 2.55 4.59 10.03
C VAL A 285 3.74 4.41 10.96
N GLU A 286 3.77 5.20 12.03
CA GLU A 286 4.79 5.14 13.08
C GLU A 286 4.12 4.84 14.42
N LEU A 287 4.54 3.75 15.09
CA LEU A 287 4.07 3.36 16.42
C LEU A 287 5.22 3.49 17.41
N GLY A 288 5.01 4.25 18.49
CA GLY A 288 5.96 4.36 19.60
C GLY A 288 6.07 3.10 20.45
N ASP A 289 6.88 3.16 21.52
CA ASP A 289 7.02 2.08 22.49
C ASP A 289 5.69 1.80 23.19
N ASP A 290 5.43 0.54 23.57
CA ASP A 290 4.25 0.09 24.34
C ASP A 290 2.89 0.40 23.70
N VAL A 291 2.83 0.66 22.40
CA VAL A 291 1.57 0.89 21.68
C VAL A 291 0.80 -0.42 21.52
N SER A 292 -0.50 -0.36 21.81
CA SER A 292 -1.42 -1.49 21.62
C SER A 292 -2.49 -1.15 20.58
N ILE A 293 -2.60 -2.00 19.53
CA ILE A 293 -3.61 -1.86 18.46
C ILE A 293 -4.61 -3.01 18.59
N GLY A 294 -5.86 -2.69 18.87
CA GLY A 294 -6.96 -3.64 18.96
C GLY A 294 -7.43 -4.16 17.60
N ALA A 295 -8.22 -5.23 17.64
CA ALA A 295 -8.67 -5.93 16.45
C ALA A 295 -9.48 -5.05 15.47
N ASN A 296 -9.39 -5.36 14.17
CA ASN A 296 -10.15 -4.72 13.10
C ASN A 296 -9.91 -3.20 12.95
N CYS A 297 -8.72 -2.73 13.30
CA CYS A 297 -8.33 -1.34 13.09
C CYS A 297 -7.77 -1.12 11.68
N VAL A 298 -8.10 0.03 11.08
CA VAL A 298 -7.49 0.51 9.84
C VAL A 298 -6.78 1.81 10.14
N ILE A 299 -5.47 1.86 9.88
CA ILE A 299 -4.61 2.99 10.24
C ILE A 299 -3.80 3.41 9.02
N ARG A 300 -3.97 4.66 8.59
CA ARG A 300 -3.31 5.22 7.42
C ARG A 300 -2.67 6.57 7.73
N ASN A 301 -1.40 6.74 7.34
CA ASN A 301 -0.65 8.00 7.46
C ASN A 301 -0.79 8.62 8.87
N ALA A 302 -0.31 7.91 9.88
CA ALA A 302 -0.47 8.29 11.29
C ALA A 302 0.81 8.08 12.09
N LYS A 303 0.99 8.95 13.11
CA LYS A 303 1.99 8.80 14.16
C LYS A 303 1.29 8.60 15.49
N ILE A 304 1.60 7.50 16.15
CA ILE A 304 0.99 7.10 17.42
C ILE A 304 2.12 7.00 18.44
N ALA A 305 2.10 7.87 19.43
CA ALA A 305 3.14 7.97 20.45
C ALA A 305 3.06 6.85 21.49
N ALA A 306 4.09 6.76 22.32
CA ALA A 306 4.27 5.68 23.29
C ALA A 306 3.08 5.51 24.24
N GLY A 307 2.80 4.25 24.60
CA GLY A 307 1.75 3.89 25.57
C GLY A 307 0.32 4.14 25.09
N ALA A 308 0.11 4.61 23.87
CA ALA A 308 -1.23 4.82 23.34
C ALA A 308 -1.95 3.50 23.07
N VAL A 309 -3.26 3.46 23.33
CA VAL A 309 -4.12 2.30 23.09
C VAL A 309 -5.17 2.64 22.06
N ILE A 310 -5.14 1.93 20.93
CA ILE A 310 -6.15 2.02 19.89
C ILE A 310 -7.10 0.84 20.05
N HIS A 311 -8.31 1.10 20.50
CA HIS A 311 -9.33 0.08 20.74
C HIS A 311 -9.93 -0.47 19.43
N PRO A 312 -10.53 -1.66 19.45
CA PRO A 312 -11.06 -2.34 18.26
C PRO A 312 -11.99 -1.48 17.40
N PHE A 313 -12.00 -1.77 16.07
CA PHE A 313 -12.86 -1.09 15.10
C PHE A 313 -12.61 0.42 14.96
N THR A 314 -11.43 0.88 15.30
CA THR A 314 -11.03 2.28 15.13
C THR A 314 -10.51 2.50 13.72
N HIS A 315 -10.95 3.60 13.08
CA HIS A 315 -10.49 4.03 11.76
C HIS A 315 -9.70 5.33 11.85
N ILE A 316 -8.43 5.28 11.51
CA ILE A 316 -7.52 6.44 11.47
C ILE A 316 -7.08 6.63 10.03
N ASP A 317 -7.43 7.77 9.42
CA ASP A 317 -7.00 8.11 8.05
C ASP A 317 -6.43 9.53 8.01
N GLY A 318 -5.12 9.62 7.88
CA GLY A 318 -4.41 10.90 7.82
C GLY A 318 -4.35 11.53 6.45
N GLU A 319 -4.66 10.81 5.36
CA GLU A 319 -4.47 11.28 3.98
C GLU A 319 -3.11 12.01 3.81
N ALA A 320 -3.11 13.23 3.26
CA ALA A 320 -1.90 14.04 3.10
C ALA A 320 -1.51 14.85 4.35
N LEU A 321 -2.46 15.15 5.25
CA LEU A 321 -2.21 15.98 6.44
C LEU A 321 -1.69 15.18 7.64
N GLY A 322 -1.81 13.86 7.59
CA GLY A 322 -1.48 12.99 8.70
C GLY A 322 -2.47 13.07 9.88
N VAL A 323 -2.30 12.13 10.80
CA VAL A 323 -2.93 12.10 12.13
C VAL A 323 -1.84 11.90 13.17
N GLU A 324 -1.92 12.63 14.28
CA GLU A 324 -1.02 12.48 15.42
C GLU A 324 -1.81 12.10 16.68
N VAL A 325 -1.37 11.03 17.36
CA VAL A 325 -1.92 10.55 18.62
C VAL A 325 -0.84 10.61 19.67
N GLY A 326 -1.08 11.37 20.72
CA GLY A 326 -0.14 11.63 21.82
C GLY A 326 0.05 10.46 22.77
N GLU A 327 1.05 10.60 23.64
CA GLU A 327 1.45 9.59 24.61
C GLU A 327 0.30 9.22 25.56
N GLY A 328 0.12 7.91 25.79
CA GLY A 328 -0.89 7.39 26.70
C GLY A 328 -2.34 7.67 26.30
N ALA A 329 -2.59 8.12 25.07
CA ALA A 329 -3.95 8.39 24.60
C ALA A 329 -4.77 7.09 24.44
N LEU A 330 -6.07 7.17 24.68
CA LEU A 330 -7.02 6.07 24.52
C LEU A 330 -8.00 6.40 23.41
N ILE A 331 -8.00 5.63 22.32
CA ILE A 331 -8.77 5.91 21.12
C ILE A 331 -9.69 4.75 20.78
N GLY A 332 -10.99 5.01 20.72
CA GLY A 332 -12.02 4.03 20.38
C GLY A 332 -12.73 3.44 21.59
N PRO A 333 -13.49 2.33 21.39
CA PRO A 333 -13.71 1.66 20.10
C PRO A 333 -14.64 2.44 19.15
N PHE A 334 -14.65 2.04 17.85
CA PHE A 334 -15.48 2.70 16.81
C PHE A 334 -15.24 4.21 16.69
N ALA A 335 -14.03 4.67 16.96
CA ALA A 335 -13.64 6.06 16.75
C ALA A 335 -13.16 6.28 15.30
N ARG A 336 -13.31 7.52 14.82
CA ARG A 336 -12.81 7.93 13.53
C ARG A 336 -11.91 9.15 13.64
N LEU A 337 -10.62 8.99 13.37
CA LEU A 337 -9.70 10.12 13.27
C LEU A 337 -9.44 10.42 11.80
N ARG A 338 -9.61 11.67 11.41
CA ARG A 338 -9.52 12.15 10.03
C ARG A 338 -8.34 13.09 9.84
N PRO A 339 -8.02 13.45 8.56
CA PRO A 339 -6.87 14.29 8.27
C PRO A 339 -6.78 15.53 9.14
N GLY A 340 -5.57 15.78 9.67
CA GLY A 340 -5.28 16.93 10.52
C GLY A 340 -5.76 16.80 11.98
N ALA A 341 -6.21 15.63 12.42
CA ALA A 341 -6.45 15.38 13.84
C ALA A 341 -5.10 15.28 14.59
N ARG A 342 -4.92 16.09 15.63
CA ARG A 342 -3.72 16.15 16.48
C ARG A 342 -4.14 16.05 17.93
N LEU A 343 -3.89 14.90 18.53
CA LEU A 343 -4.30 14.58 19.89
C LEU A 343 -3.08 14.60 20.81
N GLY A 344 -3.14 15.38 21.86
CA GLY A 344 -2.10 15.47 22.88
C GLY A 344 -2.04 14.24 23.78
N ALA A 345 -1.13 14.27 24.75
CA ALA A 345 -0.98 13.18 25.72
C ALA A 345 -2.25 12.96 26.54
N GLU A 346 -2.52 11.69 26.86
CA GLU A 346 -3.64 11.29 27.73
C GLU A 346 -5.03 11.76 27.23
N VAL A 347 -5.17 12.02 25.93
CA VAL A 347 -6.48 12.33 25.32
C VAL A 347 -7.31 11.06 25.24
N HIS A 348 -8.61 11.18 25.59
CA HIS A 348 -9.56 10.09 25.46
C HIS A 348 -10.59 10.38 24.37
N ILE A 349 -10.61 9.55 23.33
CA ILE A 349 -11.64 9.54 22.29
C ILE A 349 -12.39 8.23 22.38
N GLY A 350 -13.66 8.28 22.74
CA GLY A 350 -14.48 7.08 22.93
C GLY A 350 -15.28 6.68 21.68
N ASN A 351 -16.33 5.90 21.91
CA ASN A 351 -17.09 5.26 20.84
C ASN A 351 -17.95 6.25 20.02
N PHE A 352 -17.94 6.05 18.70
CA PHE A 352 -18.68 6.88 17.74
C PHE A 352 -18.32 8.36 17.80
N VAL A 353 -17.06 8.66 18.06
CA VAL A 353 -16.51 10.02 18.04
C VAL A 353 -15.70 10.22 16.76
N GLU A 354 -15.96 11.31 16.07
CA GLU A 354 -15.19 11.72 14.90
C GLU A 354 -14.40 12.99 15.20
N VAL A 355 -13.08 12.98 14.90
CA VAL A 355 -12.20 14.16 15.02
C VAL A 355 -11.60 14.46 13.67
N LYS A 356 -11.73 15.71 13.18
CA LYS A 356 -11.22 16.16 11.89
C LYS A 356 -10.57 17.54 12.00
N ASN A 357 -9.37 17.69 11.46
CA ASN A 357 -8.67 19.00 11.39
C ASN A 357 -8.76 19.79 12.72
N SER A 358 -8.51 19.08 13.82
CA SER A 358 -8.69 19.60 15.18
C SER A 358 -7.53 19.22 16.07
N THR A 359 -7.20 20.10 17.00
CA THR A 359 -6.20 19.84 18.04
C THR A 359 -6.90 19.65 19.37
N MET A 360 -6.47 18.65 20.13
CA MET A 360 -6.92 18.42 21.51
C MET A 360 -5.70 18.36 22.42
N ALA A 361 -5.65 19.22 23.42
CA ALA A 361 -4.54 19.28 24.37
C ALA A 361 -4.61 18.16 25.42
N LYS A 362 -3.57 18.06 26.25
CA LYS A 362 -3.40 17.00 27.24
C LYS A 362 -4.64 16.77 28.11
N GLY A 363 -5.04 15.51 28.24
CA GLY A 363 -6.11 15.06 29.12
C GLY A 363 -7.53 15.48 28.69
N ALA A 364 -7.69 16.07 27.50
CA ALA A 364 -9.03 16.37 26.98
C ALA A 364 -9.78 15.09 26.61
N LYS A 365 -11.10 15.08 26.78
CA LYS A 365 -11.94 13.89 26.63
C LYS A 365 -13.17 14.16 25.78
N ALA A 366 -13.46 13.26 24.84
CA ALA A 366 -14.70 13.19 24.07
C ALA A 366 -15.07 11.69 23.95
N ASN A 367 -15.91 11.21 24.87
CA ASN A 367 -16.05 9.77 25.06
C ASN A 367 -17.22 9.12 24.31
N HIS A 368 -18.21 9.90 23.83
CA HIS A 368 -19.41 9.31 23.27
C HIS A 368 -20.05 10.19 22.18
N LEU A 369 -20.36 9.59 21.02
CA LEU A 369 -21.28 10.13 20.02
C LEU A 369 -21.01 11.61 19.64
N ALA A 370 -19.78 12.03 19.45
CA ALA A 370 -19.41 13.43 19.29
C ALA A 370 -18.75 13.72 17.94
N TYR A 371 -18.86 14.96 17.48
CA TYR A 371 -18.12 15.46 16.33
C TYR A 371 -17.30 16.70 16.71
N LEU A 372 -15.99 16.63 16.47
CA LEU A 372 -15.05 17.74 16.60
C LEU A 372 -14.40 18.02 15.25
N GLY A 373 -14.88 19.06 14.57
CA GLY A 373 -14.34 19.52 13.30
C GLY A 373 -13.85 20.95 13.38
N ASP A 374 -12.66 21.22 12.82
CA ASP A 374 -12.03 22.54 12.79
C ASP A 374 -11.98 23.21 14.19
N ALA A 375 -11.63 22.44 15.22
CA ALA A 375 -11.64 22.87 16.61
C ALA A 375 -10.23 22.92 17.24
N VAL A 376 -10.07 23.83 18.19
CA VAL A 376 -8.94 23.85 19.13
C VAL A 376 -9.50 23.61 20.52
N VAL A 377 -9.10 22.51 21.16
CA VAL A 377 -9.59 22.05 22.44
C VAL A 377 -8.45 22.08 23.46
N GLY A 378 -8.62 22.84 24.50
CA GLY A 378 -7.66 23.00 25.58
C GLY A 378 -7.51 21.78 26.49
N GLU A 379 -6.60 21.90 27.45
CA GLU A 379 -6.32 20.82 28.39
C GLU A 379 -7.53 20.49 29.29
N ARG A 380 -7.66 19.22 29.64
CA ARG A 380 -8.64 18.70 30.58
C ARG A 380 -10.10 19.03 30.26
N VAL A 381 -10.39 19.45 29.02
CA VAL A 381 -11.75 19.67 28.55
C VAL A 381 -12.53 18.36 28.60
N ASN A 382 -13.74 18.42 29.11
CA ASN A 382 -14.70 17.33 29.02
C ASN A 382 -15.80 17.67 28.00
N TYR A 383 -15.75 17.01 26.84
CA TYR A 383 -16.68 17.21 25.74
C TYR A 383 -17.84 16.22 25.84
N GLY A 384 -19.03 16.72 26.13
CA GLY A 384 -20.22 15.91 26.48
C GLY A 384 -20.74 15.07 25.30
N ALA A 385 -21.38 13.97 25.65
CA ALA A 385 -21.97 13.04 24.69
C ALA A 385 -22.97 13.71 23.73
N GLY A 386 -22.95 13.37 22.46
CA GLY A 386 -23.85 13.91 21.44
C GLY A 386 -23.55 15.36 21.03
N SER A 387 -22.47 15.96 21.53
CA SER A 387 -22.14 17.36 21.22
C SER A 387 -21.37 17.47 19.92
N ILE A 388 -21.59 18.56 19.18
CA ILE A 388 -20.99 18.82 17.88
C ILE A 388 -20.44 20.25 17.75
N THR A 389 -19.34 20.40 17.03
CA THR A 389 -18.90 21.70 16.50
C THR A 389 -19.58 21.89 15.13
N ALA A 390 -20.51 22.84 15.04
CA ALA A 390 -21.13 23.22 13.77
C ALA A 390 -20.21 24.18 13.03
N ASN A 391 -19.25 23.63 12.27
CA ASN A 391 -18.12 24.32 11.70
C ASN A 391 -18.31 24.78 10.24
N TYR A 392 -19.49 24.56 9.62
CA TYR A 392 -19.74 24.85 8.22
C TYR A 392 -21.03 25.67 8.06
N ASP A 393 -20.93 26.82 7.38
CA ASP A 393 -22.05 27.75 7.17
C ASP A 393 -22.79 27.58 5.82
N GLY A 394 -22.43 26.56 5.07
CA GLY A 394 -22.93 26.31 3.72
C GLY A 394 -21.93 26.70 2.61
N ALA A 395 -20.91 27.50 2.92
CA ALA A 395 -19.85 27.91 2.00
C ALA A 395 -18.45 27.78 2.61
N ASN A 396 -18.28 28.23 3.84
CA ASN A 396 -16.97 28.32 4.51
C ASN A 396 -16.94 27.48 5.78
N LYS A 397 -15.72 27.14 6.21
CA LYS A 397 -15.48 26.50 7.51
C LYS A 397 -14.97 27.52 8.51
N HIS A 398 -15.48 27.41 9.73
CA HIS A 398 -15.15 28.27 10.83
C HIS A 398 -14.63 27.45 12.01
N ARG A 399 -13.85 28.09 12.89
CA ARG A 399 -13.16 27.44 14.00
C ARG A 399 -13.93 27.61 15.30
N THR A 400 -14.01 26.53 16.07
CA THR A 400 -14.42 26.54 17.48
C THR A 400 -13.19 26.49 18.36
N THR A 401 -13.07 27.40 19.32
CA THR A 401 -12.01 27.38 20.35
C THR A 401 -12.63 27.05 21.69
N ILE A 402 -12.13 26.02 22.36
CA ILE A 402 -12.55 25.60 23.69
C ILE A 402 -11.30 25.67 24.56
N GLU A 403 -11.25 26.57 25.51
CA GLU A 403 -10.10 26.77 26.39
C GLU A 403 -10.00 25.66 27.46
N ALA A 404 -8.98 25.73 28.32
CA ALA A 404 -8.72 24.67 29.30
C ALA A 404 -9.84 24.55 30.34
N ASP A 405 -9.98 23.34 30.89
CA ASP A 405 -10.91 23.02 32.03
C ASP A 405 -12.40 23.28 31.74
N VAL A 406 -12.78 23.36 30.45
CA VAL A 406 -14.18 23.59 30.06
C VAL A 406 -14.98 22.28 30.13
N HIS A 407 -16.21 22.39 30.60
CA HIS A 407 -17.22 21.34 30.57
C HIS A 407 -18.30 21.64 29.54
N ILE A 408 -18.38 20.87 28.45
CA ILE A 408 -19.49 20.91 27.50
C ILE A 408 -20.52 19.85 27.93
N GLY A 409 -21.75 20.26 28.17
CA GLY A 409 -22.85 19.36 28.49
C GLY A 409 -23.21 18.45 27.30
N SER A 410 -24.00 17.41 27.55
CA SER A 410 -24.46 16.51 26.50
C SER A 410 -25.41 17.19 25.48
N ASN A 411 -25.41 16.74 24.23
CA ASN A 411 -26.29 17.22 23.14
C ASN A 411 -26.18 18.73 22.90
N CYS A 412 -24.96 19.29 23.01
CA CYS A 412 -24.73 20.70 22.73
C CYS A 412 -24.28 20.92 21.28
N VAL A 413 -24.70 22.04 20.70
CA VAL A 413 -24.24 22.51 19.38
C VAL A 413 -23.43 23.78 19.58
N LEU A 414 -22.16 23.75 19.21
CA LEU A 414 -21.28 24.92 19.22
C LEU A 414 -21.20 25.48 17.80
N VAL A 415 -21.88 26.58 17.54
CA VAL A 415 -21.95 27.19 16.20
C VAL A 415 -20.73 28.09 16.00
N ALA A 416 -19.81 27.61 15.16
CA ALA A 416 -18.57 28.35 14.87
C ALA A 416 -18.84 29.57 13.95
N PRO A 417 -18.03 30.67 14.06
CA PRO A 417 -16.91 30.80 15.00
C PRO A 417 -17.36 31.11 16.44
N VAL A 418 -16.85 30.37 17.40
CA VAL A 418 -17.18 30.58 18.82
C VAL A 418 -15.98 30.23 19.71
N THR A 419 -15.79 30.99 20.80
CA THR A 419 -14.80 30.73 21.84
C THR A 419 -15.51 30.45 23.16
N ILE A 420 -15.17 29.32 23.79
CA ILE A 420 -15.62 28.96 25.15
C ILE A 420 -14.46 29.17 26.11
N GLY A 421 -14.56 30.17 26.97
CA GLY A 421 -13.49 30.60 27.88
C GLY A 421 -13.18 29.55 28.95
N ALA A 422 -11.96 29.60 29.47
CA ALA A 422 -11.42 28.63 30.43
C ALA A 422 -12.33 28.41 31.64
N GLY A 423 -12.47 27.17 32.05
CA GLY A 423 -13.31 26.78 33.23
C GLY A 423 -14.81 27.02 33.03
N ALA A 424 -15.27 27.40 31.85
CA ALA A 424 -16.70 27.59 31.61
C ALA A 424 -17.43 26.24 31.51
N THR A 425 -18.73 26.30 31.77
CA THR A 425 -19.64 25.15 31.66
C THR A 425 -20.78 25.48 30.70
N ILE A 426 -21.03 24.55 29.75
CA ILE A 426 -22.19 24.64 28.88
C ILE A 426 -23.27 23.68 29.34
N GLY A 427 -24.46 24.20 29.65
CA GLY A 427 -25.59 23.38 30.06
C GLY A 427 -26.06 22.44 28.94
N GLY A 428 -26.35 21.17 29.27
CA GLY A 428 -26.75 20.16 28.29
C GLY A 428 -27.95 20.60 27.44
N GLY A 429 -27.96 20.20 26.15
CA GLY A 429 -28.99 20.55 25.16
C GLY A 429 -28.92 22.00 24.67
N SER A 430 -27.80 22.70 24.88
CA SER A 430 -27.65 24.10 24.49
C SER A 430 -27.11 24.28 23.08
N THR A 431 -27.64 25.27 22.34
CA THR A 431 -27.06 25.74 21.08
C THR A 431 -26.32 27.06 21.32
N ILE A 432 -25.00 27.03 21.32
CA ILE A 432 -24.14 28.18 21.64
C ILE A 432 -23.73 28.89 20.36
N THR A 433 -24.13 30.15 20.20
CA THR A 433 -23.89 30.99 19.01
C THR A 433 -23.03 32.21 19.30
N LYS A 434 -22.64 32.45 20.55
CA LYS A 434 -21.81 33.56 21.00
C LYS A 434 -20.73 33.08 21.95
N ASN A 435 -19.63 33.81 22.01
CA ASN A 435 -18.55 33.51 22.93
C ASN A 435 -19.03 33.46 24.39
N VAL A 436 -18.44 32.54 25.14
CA VAL A 436 -18.71 32.33 26.55
C VAL A 436 -17.51 32.80 27.37
N ALA A 437 -17.71 33.68 28.33
CA ALA A 437 -16.63 34.17 29.16
C ALA A 437 -16.09 33.07 30.11
N PRO A 438 -14.80 33.17 30.52
CA PRO A 438 -14.21 32.22 31.46
C PRO A 438 -15.01 32.05 32.75
N GLY A 439 -15.11 30.80 33.22
CA GLY A 439 -15.80 30.45 34.45
C GLY A 439 -17.33 30.56 34.42
N HIS A 440 -17.94 30.95 33.31
CA HIS A 440 -19.38 31.12 33.21
C HIS A 440 -20.12 29.81 32.97
N LEU A 441 -21.33 29.69 33.54
CA LEU A 441 -22.34 28.75 33.08
C LEU A 441 -23.17 29.39 31.98
N SER A 442 -23.17 28.79 30.78
CA SER A 442 -24.01 29.23 29.65
C SER A 442 -25.06 28.16 29.31
N VAL A 443 -26.32 28.61 29.22
CA VAL A 443 -27.45 27.76 28.87
C VAL A 443 -28.26 28.42 27.77
N ALA A 444 -28.44 27.76 26.65
CA ALA A 444 -29.20 28.22 25.47
C ALA A 444 -30.16 27.14 25.00
N ARG A 445 -31.23 26.92 25.70
CA ARG A 445 -32.30 25.93 25.46
C ARG A 445 -33.66 26.46 25.86
N GLY A 446 -34.73 25.93 25.27
CA GLY A 446 -36.11 26.28 25.64
C GLY A 446 -36.43 25.91 27.10
N ARG A 447 -37.39 26.66 27.67
CA ARG A 447 -37.94 26.31 28.99
C ARG A 447 -38.78 25.04 28.88
N GLN A 448 -38.57 24.09 29.80
CA GLN A 448 -39.38 22.87 29.86
C GLN A 448 -40.86 23.20 30.12
N THR A 449 -41.74 22.64 29.30
CA THR A 449 -43.19 22.75 29.43
C THR A 449 -43.79 21.35 29.55
N GLY A 450 -44.63 21.14 30.56
CA GLY A 450 -45.45 19.94 30.69
C GLY A 450 -46.88 20.19 30.15
N ILE A 451 -47.40 19.21 29.45
CA ILE A 451 -48.81 19.23 28.96
C ILE A 451 -49.57 18.19 29.76
N GLU A 452 -50.39 18.65 30.66
CA GLU A 452 -51.25 17.79 31.50
C GLU A 452 -52.32 17.14 30.60
N GLY A 453 -52.58 15.85 30.83
CA GLY A 453 -53.61 15.13 30.09
C GLY A 453 -53.24 14.75 28.67
N TRP A 454 -51.93 14.95 28.23
CA TRP A 454 -51.48 14.54 26.89
C TRP A 454 -51.61 13.02 26.72
N ALA A 455 -52.41 12.60 25.72
CA ALA A 455 -52.58 11.19 25.39
C ALA A 455 -51.68 10.79 24.22
N ARG A 456 -50.93 9.71 24.37
CA ARG A 456 -50.13 9.15 23.29
C ARG A 456 -51.02 8.69 22.13
N PRO A 457 -50.76 9.05 20.88
CA PRO A 457 -51.49 8.54 19.73
C PRO A 457 -51.52 7.01 19.72
N GLN A 458 -52.68 6.42 19.51
CA GLN A 458 -52.83 4.97 19.37
C GLN A 458 -52.93 4.58 17.91
N LYS A 459 -52.38 3.42 17.57
CA LYS A 459 -52.43 2.88 16.20
C LYS A 459 -53.87 2.55 15.85
N VAL A 460 -54.45 3.22 14.86
CA VAL A 460 -55.76 2.86 14.33
C VAL A 460 -55.63 1.52 13.62
N VAL A 461 -56.19 0.47 14.20
CA VAL A 461 -56.27 -0.83 13.53
C VAL A 461 -57.35 -0.70 12.46
N ALA A 462 -56.92 -0.65 11.18
CA ALA A 462 -57.85 -0.74 10.07
C ALA A 462 -58.66 -2.05 10.18
N LYS A 463 -60.00 -1.93 10.38
CA LYS A 463 -60.90 -3.10 10.32
C LYS A 463 -60.73 -3.73 8.93
N LYS A 464 -60.22 -4.95 8.88
CA LYS A 464 -60.32 -5.76 7.66
C LYS A 464 -61.77 -5.85 7.29
N SER A 465 -62.18 -5.20 6.20
CA SER A 465 -63.49 -5.40 5.59
C SER A 465 -63.58 -6.88 5.19
N GLY A 466 -64.36 -7.66 5.89
CA GLY A 466 -64.66 -9.02 5.52
C GLY A 466 -65.35 -8.99 4.15
N LYS A 467 -64.71 -9.58 3.15
CA LYS A 467 -65.43 -10.00 1.95
C LYS A 467 -66.30 -11.17 2.37
N THR A 468 -67.59 -10.92 2.59
CA THR A 468 -68.62 -11.95 2.54
C THR A 468 -68.74 -12.39 1.10
N GLY A 469 -68.26 -13.62 0.82
CA GLY A 469 -68.49 -14.28 -0.45
C GLY A 469 -69.99 -14.66 -0.55
N GLY A 470 -70.57 -14.36 -1.70
CA GLY A 470 -71.74 -14.95 -2.23
C GLY A 470 -71.38 -15.72 -3.51
#